data_ecf4c96b723194824cc9cc45308f1007
#
_entry.id   ecf4c96b723194824cc9cc45308f1007
#
_cell.length_a   1.000
_cell.length_b   1.000
_cell.length_c   1.000
_cell.angle_alpha   90.00
_cell.angle_beta   90.00
_cell.angle_gamma   90.00
#
_symmetry.space_group_name_H-M   'P 1'
#
loop_
_entity.id
_entity.type
_entity.pdbx_description
1 polymer ?
#
loop_
_entity_poly.entity_id
_entity_poly.type
_entity_poly.pdbx_seq_one_letter_code
_entity_poly.pdbx_strand_id
1 'polypeptide(L)'
;MRIMLDITTPGNGKTYELMLDDKLSVGAARDKIVEQIQSFENGCISFSEGAALFLPASRTRLPDNRNLRKAGVRSGQQIFLL
;
A
#
# COMPACT_ATOMS: atom_id res chain seq x y z
N MET A 1 -0.71 16.00 -2.57
CA MET A 1 -0.26 16.13 -1.16
C MET A 1 0.34 14.81 -0.71
N ARG A 2 1.49 14.85 -0.06
CA ARG A 2 2.12 13.63 0.44
C ARG A 2 1.50 13.21 1.75
N ILE A 3 1.25 11.91 1.87
CA ILE A 3 0.70 11.31 3.07
C ILE A 3 1.60 10.17 3.54
N MET A 4 1.58 9.91 4.84
CA MET A 4 2.35 8.83 5.46
C MET A 4 1.41 7.68 5.73
N LEU A 5 1.80 6.47 5.31
CA LEU A 5 1.00 5.27 5.50
C LEU A 5 1.82 4.17 6.14
N ASP A 6 1.18 3.39 7.00
CA ASP A 6 1.75 2.18 7.58
C ASP A 6 1.28 0.98 6.76
N ILE A 7 2.18 0.41 5.98
CA ILE A 7 1.86 -0.72 5.11
C ILE A 7 2.25 -2.00 5.83
N THR A 8 1.28 -2.83 6.11
CA THR A 8 1.50 -4.13 6.74
C THR A 8 1.42 -5.23 5.69
N THR A 9 2.43 -6.09 5.69
CA THR A 9 2.47 -7.27 4.81
C THR A 9 2.29 -8.52 5.68
N PRO A 10 1.06 -9.05 5.79
CA PRO A 10 0.78 -10.17 6.69
C PRO A 10 1.63 -11.42 6.41
N GLY A 11 2.04 -11.59 5.15
CA GLY A 11 2.86 -12.75 4.78
C GLY A 11 4.18 -12.85 5.54
N ASN A 12 4.80 -11.70 5.88
CA ASN A 12 6.05 -11.69 6.66
C ASN A 12 5.88 -11.02 8.02
N GLY A 13 4.67 -10.54 8.35
CA GLY A 13 4.37 -9.92 9.62
C GLY A 13 5.01 -8.56 9.86
N LYS A 14 5.51 -7.90 8.83
CA LYS A 14 6.20 -6.62 8.95
C LYS A 14 5.29 -5.45 8.60
N THR A 15 5.61 -4.29 9.16
CA THR A 15 4.95 -3.02 8.83
C THR A 15 6.01 -2.03 8.36
N TYR A 16 5.70 -1.35 7.26
CA TYR A 16 6.59 -0.37 6.64
C TYR A 16 5.91 0.99 6.64
N GLU A 17 6.63 2.01 7.08
CA GLU A 17 6.13 3.38 7.04
C GLU A 17 6.61 4.02 5.75
N LEU A 18 5.67 4.34 4.86
CA LEU A 18 5.97 4.86 3.52
C LEU A 18 5.23 6.16 3.29
N MET A 19 5.88 7.06 2.54
CA MET A 19 5.28 8.32 2.13
C MET A 19 4.87 8.23 0.65
N LEU A 20 3.62 8.57 0.37
CA LEU A 20 3.05 8.52 -0.98
C LEU A 20 2.27 9.79 -1.27
N ASP A 21 2.12 10.11 -2.56
CA ASP A 21 1.24 11.20 -2.98
C ASP A 21 -0.20 10.68 -3.06
N ASP A 22 -1.12 11.36 -2.40
CA ASP A 22 -2.53 10.95 -2.36
C ASP A 22 -3.25 11.11 -3.70
N LYS A 23 -2.62 11.75 -4.66
CA LYS A 23 -3.13 11.87 -6.03
C LYS A 23 -2.84 10.65 -6.89
N LEU A 24 -1.94 9.76 -6.44
CA LEU A 24 -1.68 8.52 -7.17
C LEU A 24 -2.92 7.65 -7.19
N SER A 25 -3.11 6.92 -8.29
CA SER A 25 -4.12 5.86 -8.32
C SER A 25 -3.69 4.75 -7.35
N VAL A 26 -4.67 4.00 -6.87
CA VAL A 26 -4.39 2.85 -5.99
C VAL A 26 -3.43 1.88 -6.67
N GLY A 27 -3.63 1.60 -7.97
CA GLY A 27 -2.74 0.71 -8.70
C GLY A 27 -1.31 1.21 -8.78
N ALA A 28 -1.12 2.50 -9.08
CA ALA A 28 0.22 3.11 -9.12
C ALA A 28 0.86 3.14 -7.74
N ALA A 29 0.08 3.44 -6.70
CA ALA A 29 0.56 3.42 -5.33
C ALA A 29 1.00 2.02 -4.92
N ARG A 30 0.21 0.99 -5.26
CA ARG A 30 0.58 -0.40 -4.99
C ARG A 30 1.91 -0.76 -5.62
N ASP A 31 2.12 -0.39 -6.88
CA ASP A 31 3.37 -0.69 -7.58
C ASP A 31 4.56 -0.01 -6.90
N LYS A 32 4.41 1.24 -6.47
CA LYS A 32 5.46 1.94 -5.72
C LYS A 32 5.73 1.31 -4.37
N ILE A 33 4.68 0.89 -3.66
CA ILE A 33 4.82 0.23 -2.36
C ILE A 33 5.59 -1.07 -2.51
N VAL A 34 5.22 -1.89 -3.49
CA VAL A 34 5.90 -3.16 -3.77
C VAL A 34 7.38 -2.91 -4.06
N GLU A 35 7.67 -1.94 -4.93
CA GLU A 35 9.03 -1.59 -5.31
C GLU A 35 9.86 -1.16 -4.09
N GLN A 36 9.31 -0.30 -3.25
CA GLN A 36 10.01 0.18 -2.07
C GLN A 36 10.26 -0.92 -1.05
N ILE A 37 9.28 -1.78 -0.80
CA ILE A 37 9.43 -2.89 0.13
C ILE A 37 10.48 -3.88 -0.38
N GLN A 38 10.46 -4.18 -1.68
CA GLN A 38 11.47 -5.05 -2.27
C GLN A 38 12.87 -4.46 -2.12
N SER A 39 13.00 -3.15 -2.26
CA SER A 39 14.26 -2.46 -2.04
C SER A 39 14.74 -2.56 -0.60
N PHE A 40 13.85 -2.37 0.39
CA PHE A 40 14.18 -2.53 1.80
C PHE A 40 14.65 -3.94 2.14
N GLU A 41 14.08 -4.93 1.49
CA GLU A 41 14.39 -6.35 1.75
C GLU A 41 15.45 -6.90 0.79
N ASN A 42 16.13 -6.04 0.03
CA ASN A 42 17.18 -6.41 -0.92
C ASN A 42 16.74 -7.47 -1.93
N GLY A 43 15.47 -7.39 -2.35
CA GLY A 43 14.92 -8.35 -3.31
C GLY A 43 14.58 -9.72 -2.72
N CYS A 44 14.70 -9.90 -1.40
CA CYS A 44 14.42 -11.18 -0.75
C CYS A 44 12.93 -11.49 -0.56
N ILE A 45 12.07 -10.55 -0.90
CA ILE A 45 10.63 -10.71 -0.80
C ILE A 45 9.99 -10.59 -2.18
N SER A 46 8.97 -11.38 -2.45
CA SER A 46 8.21 -11.26 -3.69
C SER A 46 6.72 -11.21 -3.38
N PHE A 47 5.98 -10.53 -4.24
CA PHE A 47 4.53 -10.42 -4.12
C PHE A 47 3.87 -11.08 -5.32
N SER A 48 2.69 -11.68 -5.11
CA SER A 48 1.91 -12.26 -6.20
C SER A 48 1.41 -11.15 -7.13
N GLU A 49 1.11 -11.51 -8.37
CA GLU A 49 0.53 -10.56 -9.33
C GLU A 49 -0.82 -10.03 -8.88
N GLY A 50 -1.53 -10.79 -8.05
CA GLY A 50 -2.82 -10.39 -7.52
C GLY A 50 -2.74 -9.58 -6.23
N ALA A 51 -1.55 -9.13 -5.82
CA ALA A 51 -1.42 -8.33 -4.60
C ALA A 51 -2.28 -7.08 -4.69
N ALA A 52 -2.96 -6.75 -3.60
CA ALA A 52 -3.89 -5.63 -3.55
C ALA A 52 -3.79 -4.92 -2.21
N LEU A 53 -4.26 -3.66 -2.19
CA LEU A 53 -4.31 -2.86 -0.98
C LEU A 53 -5.69 -2.98 -0.35
N PHE A 54 -5.72 -3.13 0.97
CA PHE A 54 -6.96 -3.24 1.76
C PHE A 54 -6.94 -2.25 2.90
N LEU A 55 -8.11 -1.64 3.16
CA LEU A 55 -8.32 -0.83 4.36
C LEU A 55 -8.81 -1.76 5.47
N PRO A 56 -8.05 -1.91 6.58
CA PRO A 56 -8.46 -2.82 7.65
C PRO A 56 -9.80 -2.46 8.28
N ALA A 57 -10.06 -1.16 8.43
CA ALA A 57 -11.28 -0.68 9.10
C ALA A 57 -12.55 -1.10 8.36
N SER A 58 -12.53 -1.08 7.03
CA SER A 58 -13.70 -1.42 6.20
C SER A 58 -13.58 -2.82 5.60
N ARG A 59 -12.41 -3.47 5.72
CA ARG A 59 -12.10 -4.76 5.11
C ARG A 59 -12.38 -4.76 3.62
N THR A 60 -12.17 -3.61 2.97
CA THR A 60 -12.50 -3.41 1.58
C THR A 60 -11.23 -3.32 0.76
N ARG A 61 -11.20 -4.06 -0.35
CA ARG A 61 -10.14 -3.93 -1.34
C ARG A 61 -10.28 -2.58 -2.03
N LEU A 62 -9.17 -1.85 -2.12
CA LEU A 62 -9.16 -0.56 -2.79
C LEU A 62 -9.18 -0.76 -4.31
N PRO A 63 -10.05 -0.04 -5.05
CA PRO A 63 -10.10 -0.16 -6.50
C PRO A 63 -8.91 0.53 -7.16
N ASP A 64 -8.29 -0.15 -8.12
CA ASP A 64 -7.06 0.30 -8.77
C ASP A 64 -7.23 1.61 -9.54
N ASN A 65 -8.43 1.90 -10.03
CA ASN A 65 -8.69 3.05 -10.89
C ASN A 65 -9.03 4.33 -10.14
N ARG A 66 -9.06 4.31 -8.81
CA ARG A 66 -9.30 5.51 -8.00
C ARG A 66 -8.00 5.99 -7.41
N ASN A 67 -7.88 7.32 -7.20
CA ASN A 67 -6.73 7.83 -6.46
C ASN A 67 -6.91 7.55 -4.96
N LEU A 68 -5.80 7.59 -4.22
CA LEU A 68 -5.81 7.26 -2.80
C LEU A 68 -6.79 8.14 -2.03
N ARG A 69 -6.81 9.43 -2.32
CA ARG A 69 -7.69 10.38 -1.62
C ARG A 69 -9.16 10.03 -1.82
N LYS A 70 -9.58 9.75 -3.05
CA LYS A 70 -10.97 9.39 -3.36
C LYS A 70 -11.34 8.02 -2.83
N ALA A 71 -10.36 7.14 -2.69
CA ALA A 71 -10.59 5.83 -2.09
C ALA A 71 -10.71 5.88 -0.57
N GLY A 72 -10.58 7.06 0.03
CA GLY A 72 -10.73 7.22 1.48
C GLY A 72 -9.46 7.03 2.28
N VAL A 73 -8.30 6.98 1.62
CA VAL A 73 -7.02 6.83 2.30
C VAL A 73 -6.57 8.16 2.88
N ARG A 74 -6.23 8.17 4.15
CA ARG A 74 -5.77 9.36 4.88
C ARG A 74 -4.38 9.12 5.45
N SER A 75 -3.66 10.23 5.70
CA SER A 75 -2.36 10.16 6.35
C SER A 75 -2.46 9.53 7.74
N GLY A 76 -1.51 8.67 8.06
CA GLY A 76 -1.48 7.97 9.34
C GLY A 76 -2.27 6.68 9.39
N GLN A 77 -2.92 6.29 8.30
CA GLN A 77 -3.69 5.05 8.26
C GLN A 77 -2.81 3.84 8.04
N GLN A 78 -3.29 2.70 8.54
CA GLN A 78 -2.74 1.39 8.25
C GLN A 78 -3.41 0.81 7.00
N ILE A 79 -2.60 0.27 6.11
CA ILE A 79 -3.05 -0.39 4.88
C ILE A 79 -2.43 -1.77 4.84
N PHE A 80 -3.20 -2.78 4.45
CA PHE A 80 -2.68 -4.13 4.23
C PHE A 80 -2.38 -4.34 2.75
N LEU A 81 -1.22 -4.92 2.49
CA LEU A 81 -0.83 -5.39 1.16
C LEU A 81 -0.86 -6.91 1.18
N LEU A 82 -1.82 -7.47 0.49
CA LEU A 82 -2.04 -8.92 0.45
C LEU A 82 -1.81 -9.52 -0.92
#